data_3c2dc45538cff5bd6222dc3c76b2efcb
#
_entry.id   3c2dc45538cff5bd6222dc3c76b2efcb
#
_cell.length_a   1.000
_cell.length_b   1.000
_cell.length_c   1.000
_cell.angle_alpha   90.00
_cell.angle_beta   90.00
_cell.angle_gamma   90.00
#
_symmetry.space_group_name_H-M   'P 1'
#
loop_
_entity.id
_entity.type
_entity.pdbx_description
1 polymer ?
#
loop_
_entity_poly.entity_id
_entity_poly.type
_entity_poly.pdbx_seq_one_letter_code
_entity_poly.pdbx_strand_id
1 'polypeptide(L)'
;MKIFIAGAKSINSLDAFVQKKLMSICQKNYDVVVGDCYGVDSLVQKFYANVGYRNIEIFASNGKARNNVGNWTVHNVPVPASVRGFEFYKQKDIAMANTADYGFMIWDGESKGTLNNMINLISRNKPVMVYLINKKKVLTVENTEDLNELFRNCNKETKSLYLKLRGKDNLQISMPV
;
A
#
# COMPACT_ATOMS: atom_id res chain seq x y z
N MET A 1 -2.28 -13.64 10.06
CA MET A 1 -1.51 -12.95 9.00
C MET A 1 -2.16 -11.62 8.74
N LYS A 2 -1.38 -10.56 8.69
CA LYS A 2 -1.85 -9.19 8.49
C LYS A 2 -1.44 -8.69 7.10
N ILE A 3 -2.40 -8.25 6.30
CA ILE A 3 -2.22 -7.85 4.90
C ILE A 3 -2.32 -6.34 4.75
N PHE A 4 -1.28 -5.70 4.23
CA PHE A 4 -1.33 -4.29 3.82
C PHE A 4 -1.89 -4.18 2.41
N ILE A 5 -3.08 -3.61 2.27
CA ILE A 5 -3.72 -3.39 0.98
C ILE A 5 -3.66 -1.90 0.64
N ALA A 6 -3.14 -1.58 -0.53
CA ALA A 6 -3.10 -0.21 -1.03
C ALA A 6 -3.10 -0.19 -2.57
N GLY A 7 -3.24 0.99 -3.14
CA GLY A 7 -3.18 1.15 -4.58
C GLY A 7 -3.33 2.60 -5.05
N ALA A 8 -3.44 2.75 -6.35
CA ALA A 8 -3.49 4.06 -6.99
C ALA A 8 -4.80 4.80 -6.70
N LYS A 9 -4.68 6.12 -6.54
CA LYS A 9 -5.84 7.03 -6.39
C LYS A 9 -6.68 7.13 -7.67
N SER A 10 -6.06 6.92 -8.82
CA SER A 10 -6.69 6.95 -10.15
C SER A 10 -7.69 5.83 -10.38
N ILE A 11 -7.60 4.74 -9.61
CA ILE A 11 -8.47 3.57 -9.76
C ILE A 11 -9.81 3.89 -9.11
N ASN A 12 -10.89 3.76 -9.89
CA ASN A 12 -12.25 4.12 -9.48
C ASN A 12 -13.21 2.91 -9.36
N SER A 13 -12.72 1.70 -9.72
CA SER A 13 -13.47 0.46 -9.57
C SER A 13 -12.53 -0.73 -9.34
N LEU A 14 -13.01 -1.75 -8.62
CA LEU A 14 -12.30 -3.01 -8.44
C LEU A 14 -12.85 -4.05 -9.41
N ASP A 15 -11.98 -4.66 -10.19
CA ASP A 15 -12.38 -5.73 -11.09
C ASP A 15 -12.63 -7.06 -10.35
N ALA A 16 -13.13 -8.05 -11.07
CA ALA A 16 -13.50 -9.36 -10.50
C ALA A 16 -12.30 -10.08 -9.86
N PHE A 17 -11.08 -9.90 -10.39
CA PHE A 17 -9.89 -10.52 -9.82
C PHE A 17 -9.60 -9.94 -8.43
N VAL A 18 -9.60 -8.60 -8.30
CA VAL A 18 -9.37 -7.93 -7.02
C VAL A 18 -10.44 -8.30 -6.01
N GLN A 19 -11.72 -8.25 -6.39
CA GLN A 19 -12.85 -8.63 -5.51
C GLN A 19 -12.70 -10.07 -5.01
N LYS A 20 -12.33 -11.03 -5.89
CA LYS A 20 -12.07 -12.43 -5.51
C LYS A 20 -10.90 -12.53 -4.51
N LYS A 21 -9.84 -11.76 -4.67
CA LYS A 21 -8.72 -11.74 -3.71
C LYS A 21 -9.13 -11.17 -2.36
N LEU A 22 -9.89 -10.07 -2.34
CA LEU A 22 -10.41 -9.49 -1.10
C LEU A 22 -11.32 -10.49 -0.37
N MET A 23 -12.20 -11.19 -1.11
CA MET A 23 -13.05 -12.22 -0.53
C MET A 23 -12.23 -13.39 0.04
N SER A 24 -11.17 -13.82 -0.64
CA SER A 24 -10.26 -14.86 -0.13
C SER A 24 -9.58 -14.46 1.18
N ILE A 25 -9.24 -13.18 1.35
CA ILE A 25 -8.69 -12.63 2.61
C ILE A 25 -9.71 -12.76 3.74
N CYS A 26 -11.00 -12.41 3.47
CA CYS A 26 -12.10 -12.61 4.43
C CYS A 26 -12.25 -14.08 4.83
N GLN A 27 -12.31 -14.98 3.86
CA GLN A 27 -12.50 -16.42 4.09
C GLN A 27 -11.37 -17.05 4.92
N LYS A 28 -10.16 -16.52 4.79
CA LYS A 28 -8.99 -16.93 5.60
C LYS A 28 -8.90 -16.22 6.95
N ASN A 29 -9.83 -15.32 7.22
CA ASN A 29 -9.86 -14.52 8.45
C ASN A 29 -8.56 -13.76 8.73
N TYR A 30 -7.93 -13.18 7.69
CA TYR A 30 -6.71 -12.41 7.82
C TYR A 30 -7.00 -10.96 8.23
N ASP A 31 -6.17 -10.39 9.09
CA ASP A 31 -6.25 -8.96 9.41
C ASP A 31 -5.86 -8.11 8.21
N VAL A 32 -6.51 -6.97 8.03
CA VAL A 32 -6.24 -6.03 6.96
C VAL A 32 -5.84 -4.68 7.54
N VAL A 33 -4.75 -4.12 7.04
CA VAL A 33 -4.42 -2.72 7.25
C VAL A 33 -4.57 -1.96 5.93
N VAL A 34 -5.28 -0.86 5.97
CA VAL A 34 -5.56 -0.03 4.80
C VAL A 34 -5.51 1.45 5.17
N GLY A 35 -5.11 2.29 4.22
CA GLY A 35 -5.09 3.73 4.40
C GLY A 35 -6.49 4.36 4.32
N ASP A 36 -6.49 5.68 4.44
CA ASP A 36 -7.68 6.52 4.47
C ASP A 36 -7.89 7.33 3.18
N CYS A 37 -7.14 7.00 2.11
CA CYS A 37 -7.12 7.78 0.88
C CYS A 37 -8.34 7.50 -0.02
N TYR A 38 -8.52 8.32 -1.04
CA TYR A 38 -9.41 8.03 -2.16
C TYR A 38 -8.80 6.93 -3.06
N GLY A 39 -9.57 6.48 -4.06
CA GLY A 39 -9.16 5.42 -4.98
C GLY A 39 -9.20 4.05 -4.30
N VAL A 40 -8.14 3.26 -4.44
CA VAL A 40 -8.13 1.87 -3.95
C VAL A 40 -8.44 1.77 -2.45
N ASP A 41 -7.90 2.62 -1.60
CA ASP A 41 -8.15 2.55 -0.14
C ASP A 41 -9.65 2.62 0.15
N SER A 42 -10.36 3.61 -0.42
CA SER A 42 -11.80 3.76 -0.21
C SER A 42 -12.63 2.65 -0.87
N LEU A 43 -12.19 2.12 -2.00
CA LEU A 43 -12.87 1.02 -2.69
C LEU A 43 -12.75 -0.29 -1.89
N VAL A 44 -11.57 -0.58 -1.33
CA VAL A 44 -11.34 -1.72 -0.44
C VAL A 44 -12.18 -1.61 0.82
N GLN A 45 -12.23 -0.43 1.42
CA GLN A 45 -13.08 -0.17 2.58
C GLN A 45 -14.58 -0.42 2.26
N LYS A 46 -15.07 0.10 1.12
CA LYS A 46 -16.46 -0.14 0.67
C LYS A 46 -16.74 -1.63 0.46
N PHE A 47 -15.83 -2.34 -0.17
CA PHE A 47 -15.98 -3.79 -0.38
C PHE A 47 -16.13 -4.51 0.96
N TYR A 48 -15.25 -4.28 1.92
CA TYR A 48 -15.28 -4.93 3.21
C TYR A 48 -16.47 -4.51 4.08
N ALA A 49 -16.90 -3.26 4.01
CA ALA A 49 -18.12 -2.79 4.67
C ALA A 49 -19.36 -3.52 4.14
N ASN A 50 -19.47 -3.69 2.81
CA ASN A 50 -20.59 -4.39 2.16
C ASN A 50 -20.68 -5.86 2.56
N VAL A 51 -19.56 -6.55 2.78
CA VAL A 51 -19.54 -7.95 3.21
C VAL A 51 -19.50 -8.11 4.74
N GLY A 52 -19.53 -7.01 5.49
CA GLY A 52 -19.56 -7.03 6.95
C GLY A 52 -18.25 -7.47 7.61
N TYR A 53 -17.11 -7.38 6.91
CA TYR A 53 -15.83 -7.81 7.45
C TYR A 53 -15.31 -6.86 8.53
N ARG A 54 -14.85 -7.43 9.66
CA ARG A 54 -14.48 -6.63 10.85
C ARG A 54 -13.00 -6.55 11.14
N ASN A 55 -12.19 -7.49 10.64
CA ASN A 55 -10.75 -7.54 10.94
C ASN A 55 -9.96 -6.53 10.07
N ILE A 56 -10.28 -5.26 10.24
CA ILE A 56 -9.69 -4.15 9.49
C ILE A 56 -9.24 -3.05 10.44
N GLU A 57 -8.10 -2.48 10.14
CA GLU A 57 -7.54 -1.32 10.82
C GLU A 57 -7.24 -0.22 9.80
N ILE A 58 -7.72 0.99 10.07
CA ILE A 58 -7.48 2.17 9.23
C ILE A 58 -6.28 2.93 9.77
N PHE A 59 -5.34 3.29 8.91
CA PHE A 59 -4.21 4.12 9.27
C PHE A 59 -4.37 5.55 8.74
N ALA A 60 -4.21 6.52 9.63
CA ALA A 60 -4.34 7.93 9.30
C ALA A 60 -3.22 8.76 9.93
N SER A 61 -2.66 9.69 9.17
CA SER A 61 -1.69 10.67 9.68
C SER A 61 -2.42 11.68 10.58
N ASN A 62 -1.92 11.87 11.80
CA ASN A 62 -2.50 12.74 12.83
C ASN A 62 -3.96 12.42 13.22
N GLY A 63 -4.35 11.15 13.14
CA GLY A 63 -5.51 10.58 13.82
C GLY A 63 -6.88 10.83 13.19
N LYS A 64 -7.01 11.74 12.23
CA LYS A 64 -8.28 12.00 11.54
C LYS A 64 -8.29 11.32 10.18
N ALA A 65 -8.94 10.17 10.09
CA ALA A 65 -9.13 9.46 8.84
C ALA A 65 -10.03 10.26 7.89
N ARG A 66 -9.60 10.46 6.64
CA ARG A 66 -10.40 11.08 5.56
C ARG A 66 -11.54 10.17 5.11
N ASN A 67 -11.33 8.85 5.19
CA ASN A 67 -12.30 7.81 4.91
C ASN A 67 -12.21 6.71 5.98
N ASN A 68 -13.34 6.34 6.57
CA ASN A 68 -13.53 5.16 7.42
C ASN A 68 -14.96 4.66 7.25
N VAL A 69 -15.21 3.96 6.14
CA VAL A 69 -16.56 3.58 5.67
C VAL A 69 -17.23 2.60 6.62
N GLY A 70 -16.48 1.69 7.22
CA GLY A 70 -17.01 0.63 8.09
C GLY A 70 -16.89 0.92 9.59
N ASN A 71 -16.54 2.15 9.99
CA ASN A 71 -16.32 2.54 11.39
C ASN A 71 -15.34 1.62 12.13
N TRP A 72 -14.25 1.23 11.45
CA TRP A 72 -13.18 0.42 12.04
C TRP A 72 -12.27 1.24 12.94
N THR A 73 -11.43 0.57 13.71
CA THR A 73 -10.39 1.22 14.51
C THR A 73 -9.45 2.03 13.65
N VAL A 74 -9.17 3.27 14.07
CA VAL A 74 -8.23 4.17 13.41
C VAL A 74 -6.93 4.21 14.19
N HIS A 75 -5.83 3.80 13.55
CA HIS A 75 -4.48 4.01 14.06
C HIS A 75 -4.01 5.42 13.74
N ASN A 76 -3.80 6.19 14.77
CA ASN A 76 -3.19 7.51 14.67
C ASN A 76 -1.68 7.39 14.48
N VAL A 77 -1.18 7.83 13.33
CA VAL A 77 0.26 7.94 13.07
C VAL A 77 0.70 9.39 13.28
N PRO A 78 1.41 9.71 14.38
CA PRO A 78 1.84 11.07 14.64
C PRO A 78 2.82 11.54 13.57
N VAL A 79 2.57 12.74 13.04
CA VAL A 79 3.45 13.37 12.06
C VAL A 79 3.81 14.78 12.55
N PRO A 80 5.09 15.14 12.62
CA PRO A 80 5.52 16.47 13.04
C PRO A 80 4.88 17.58 12.20
N ALA A 81 4.55 18.71 12.85
CA ALA A 81 3.89 19.84 12.19
C ALA A 81 4.69 20.48 11.05
N SER A 82 6.00 20.24 10.99
CA SER A 82 6.88 20.69 9.90
C SER A 82 6.80 19.85 8.63
N VAL A 83 6.30 18.61 8.72
CA VAL A 83 6.23 17.65 7.60
C VAL A 83 4.97 17.91 6.77
N ARG A 84 5.13 18.01 5.45
CA ARG A 84 4.05 18.36 4.50
C ARG A 84 4.08 17.46 3.26
N GLY A 85 3.02 17.52 2.49
CA GLY A 85 2.91 16.91 1.17
C GLY A 85 3.05 15.39 1.20
N PHE A 86 3.84 14.85 0.30
CA PHE A 86 4.05 13.40 0.17
C PHE A 86 4.64 12.78 1.42
N GLU A 87 5.61 13.42 2.06
CA GLU A 87 6.28 12.90 3.26
C GLU A 87 5.30 12.81 4.46
N PHE A 88 4.30 13.69 4.54
CA PHE A 88 3.23 13.61 5.54
C PHE A 88 2.41 12.30 5.41
N TYR A 89 1.99 11.98 4.20
CA TYR A 89 1.21 10.75 3.96
C TYR A 89 2.06 9.48 4.00
N LYS A 90 3.35 9.58 3.65
CA LYS A 90 4.31 8.47 3.71
C LYS A 90 4.43 7.89 5.12
N GLN A 91 4.27 8.69 6.19
CA GLN A 91 4.42 8.22 7.58
C GLN A 91 3.43 7.10 7.92
N LYS A 92 2.16 7.25 7.57
CA LYS A 92 1.17 6.17 7.79
C LYS A 92 1.45 4.95 6.93
N ASP A 93 1.98 5.14 5.72
CA ASP A 93 2.32 4.05 4.81
C ASP A 93 3.49 3.23 5.35
N ILE A 94 4.50 3.88 5.96
CA ILE A 94 5.59 3.23 6.68
C ILE A 94 5.06 2.45 7.89
N ALA A 95 4.14 3.02 8.66
CA ALA A 95 3.53 2.36 9.81
C ALA A 95 2.75 1.10 9.38
N MET A 96 1.98 1.15 8.28
CA MET A 96 1.31 -0.02 7.71
C MET A 96 2.30 -1.08 7.25
N ALA A 97 3.38 -0.69 6.56
CA ALA A 97 4.43 -1.62 6.14
C ALA A 97 5.16 -2.27 7.33
N ASN A 98 5.35 -1.55 8.45
CA ASN A 98 5.92 -2.11 9.67
C ASN A 98 5.00 -3.17 10.30
N THR A 99 3.69 -2.93 10.30
CA THR A 99 2.68 -3.74 10.97
C THR A 99 2.29 -5.00 10.19
N ALA A 100 2.26 -4.93 8.87
CA ALA A 100 1.83 -6.03 7.99
C ALA A 100 2.88 -7.14 7.87
N ASP A 101 2.42 -8.33 7.50
CA ASP A 101 3.25 -9.48 7.13
C ASP A 101 3.43 -9.59 5.62
N TYR A 102 2.45 -9.09 4.86
CA TYR A 102 2.35 -9.23 3.41
C TYR A 102 1.69 -8.00 2.77
N GLY A 103 2.06 -7.67 1.54
CA GLY A 103 1.46 -6.60 0.76
C GLY A 103 0.56 -7.08 -0.37
N PHE A 104 -0.60 -6.43 -0.58
CA PHE A 104 -1.38 -6.57 -1.80
C PHE A 104 -1.56 -5.18 -2.42
N MET A 105 -0.83 -4.93 -3.51
CA MET A 105 -0.77 -3.63 -4.18
C MET A 105 -1.53 -3.65 -5.50
N ILE A 106 -2.58 -2.82 -5.61
CA ILE A 106 -3.38 -2.67 -6.83
C ILE A 106 -2.86 -1.42 -7.54
N TRP A 107 -2.08 -1.64 -8.61
CA TRP A 107 -1.25 -0.59 -9.21
C TRP A 107 -1.63 -0.29 -10.65
N ASP A 108 -1.59 1.00 -11.00
CA ASP A 108 -1.79 1.51 -12.36
C ASP A 108 -0.49 1.55 -13.19
N GLY A 109 0.67 1.24 -12.59
CA GLY A 109 1.98 1.30 -13.22
C GLY A 109 2.71 2.64 -13.02
N GLU A 110 2.08 3.65 -12.41
CA GLU A 110 2.61 5.02 -12.32
C GLU A 110 2.52 5.61 -10.90
N SER A 111 1.55 5.21 -10.09
CA SER A 111 1.30 5.77 -8.75
C SER A 111 2.53 5.71 -7.85
N LYS A 112 3.03 6.89 -7.46
CA LYS A 112 4.18 7.08 -6.57
C LYS A 112 3.93 6.49 -5.18
N GLY A 113 2.73 6.65 -4.63
CA GLY A 113 2.39 6.13 -3.30
C GLY A 113 2.46 4.62 -3.26
N THR A 114 1.84 3.96 -4.26
CA THR A 114 1.85 2.50 -4.37
C THR A 114 3.26 1.95 -4.59
N LEU A 115 4.06 2.62 -5.42
CA LEU A 115 5.46 2.29 -5.62
C LEU A 115 6.27 2.38 -4.31
N ASN A 116 6.09 3.47 -3.56
CA ASN A 116 6.75 3.64 -2.27
C ASN A 116 6.36 2.55 -1.26
N ASN A 117 5.10 2.08 -1.29
CA ASN A 117 4.64 1.00 -0.42
C ASN A 117 5.30 -0.34 -0.76
N MET A 118 5.50 -0.65 -2.06
CA MET A 118 6.27 -1.83 -2.48
C MET A 118 7.71 -1.77 -1.94
N ILE A 119 8.41 -0.64 -2.12
CA ILE A 119 9.77 -0.43 -1.61
C ILE A 119 9.81 -0.61 -0.10
N ASN A 120 8.88 0.00 0.64
CA ASN A 120 8.80 -0.10 2.10
C ASN A 120 8.61 -1.54 2.60
N LEU A 121 7.81 -2.34 1.92
CA LEU A 121 7.59 -3.75 2.27
C LEU A 121 8.84 -4.60 1.96
N ILE A 122 9.38 -4.47 0.76
CA ILE A 122 10.54 -5.25 0.33
C ILE A 122 11.79 -4.92 1.16
N SER A 123 12.02 -3.66 1.53
CA SER A 123 13.11 -3.27 2.44
C SER A 123 12.99 -3.88 3.85
N ARG A 124 11.83 -4.43 4.19
CA ARG A 124 11.53 -5.14 5.44
C ARG A 124 11.41 -6.65 5.27
N ASN A 125 11.87 -7.19 4.14
CA ASN A 125 11.74 -8.60 3.78
C ASN A 125 10.29 -9.13 3.82
N LYS A 126 9.33 -8.27 3.44
CA LYS A 126 7.91 -8.62 3.40
C LYS A 126 7.46 -8.74 1.94
N PRO A 127 6.99 -9.90 1.51
CA PRO A 127 6.61 -10.14 0.12
C PRO A 127 5.36 -9.35 -0.26
N VAL A 128 5.24 -9.05 -1.54
CA VAL A 128 4.17 -8.22 -2.11
C VAL A 128 3.58 -8.90 -3.33
N MET A 129 2.26 -9.09 -3.34
CA MET A 129 1.52 -9.32 -4.58
C MET A 129 1.20 -7.97 -5.23
N VAL A 130 1.65 -7.79 -6.45
CA VAL A 130 1.34 -6.60 -7.26
C VAL A 130 0.37 -6.99 -8.36
N TYR A 131 -0.79 -6.33 -8.39
CA TYR A 131 -1.73 -6.47 -9.48
C TYR A 131 -1.70 -5.22 -10.36
N LEU A 132 -1.16 -5.37 -11.58
CA LEU A 132 -1.16 -4.33 -12.62
C LEU A 132 -2.54 -4.30 -13.28
N ILE A 133 -3.43 -3.43 -12.81
CA ILE A 133 -4.84 -3.42 -13.20
C ILE A 133 -5.03 -3.15 -14.72
N ASN A 134 -4.23 -2.26 -15.27
CA ASN A 134 -4.30 -1.91 -16.71
C ASN A 134 -3.87 -3.06 -17.63
N LYS A 135 -3.07 -3.99 -17.13
CA LYS A 135 -2.56 -5.16 -17.86
C LYS A 135 -3.19 -6.47 -17.42
N LYS A 136 -4.04 -6.45 -16.39
CA LYS A 136 -4.61 -7.63 -15.71
C LYS A 136 -3.55 -8.68 -15.36
N LYS A 137 -2.36 -8.21 -14.94
CA LYS A 137 -1.21 -9.06 -14.65
C LYS A 137 -0.89 -9.07 -13.17
N VAL A 138 -0.70 -10.27 -12.63
CA VAL A 138 -0.26 -10.49 -11.26
C VAL A 138 1.25 -10.75 -11.27
N LEU A 139 1.95 -10.15 -10.32
CA LEU A 139 3.36 -10.35 -10.08
C LEU A 139 3.55 -10.57 -8.57
N THR A 140 4.44 -11.49 -8.20
CA THR A 140 4.91 -11.63 -6.82
C THR A 140 6.30 -11.02 -6.75
N VAL A 141 6.52 -10.17 -5.77
CA VAL A 141 7.78 -9.48 -5.51
C VAL A 141 8.20 -9.88 -4.09
N GLU A 142 9.29 -10.59 -3.96
CA GLU A 142 9.77 -11.13 -2.68
C GLU A 142 11.06 -10.45 -2.22
N ASN A 143 11.81 -9.87 -3.15
CA ASN A 143 13.12 -9.30 -2.91
C ASN A 143 13.39 -8.09 -3.82
N THR A 144 14.56 -7.50 -3.68
CA THR A 144 14.98 -6.33 -4.45
C THR A 144 15.20 -6.64 -5.93
N GLU A 145 15.62 -7.85 -6.29
CA GLU A 145 15.83 -8.29 -7.67
C GLU A 145 14.50 -8.34 -8.43
N ASP A 146 13.47 -8.93 -7.82
CA ASP A 146 12.10 -8.97 -8.38
C ASP A 146 11.56 -7.55 -8.60
N LEU A 147 11.81 -6.67 -7.63
CA LEU A 147 11.40 -5.26 -7.71
C LEU A 147 12.13 -4.55 -8.85
N ASN A 148 13.43 -4.77 -9.03
CA ASN A 148 14.22 -4.25 -10.14
C ASN A 148 13.69 -4.76 -11.50
N GLU A 149 13.32 -6.03 -11.59
CA GLU A 149 12.77 -6.63 -12.80
C GLU A 149 11.41 -6.02 -13.14
N LEU A 150 10.54 -5.82 -12.17
CA LEU A 150 9.26 -5.12 -12.36
C LEU A 150 9.48 -3.76 -13.03
N PHE A 151 10.48 -2.99 -12.57
CA PHE A 151 10.75 -1.65 -13.09
C PHE A 151 11.50 -1.60 -14.42
N ARG A 152 12.20 -2.66 -14.82
CA ARG A 152 12.83 -2.73 -16.16
C ARG A 152 11.81 -2.55 -17.28
N ASN A 153 10.57 -2.98 -17.06
CA ASN A 153 9.48 -2.95 -18.04
C ASN A 153 8.53 -1.75 -17.89
N CYS A 154 8.83 -0.82 -16.97
CA CYS A 154 8.07 0.42 -16.79
C CYS A 154 8.54 1.55 -17.73
N ASN A 155 7.74 2.62 -17.85
CA ASN A 155 8.12 3.82 -18.57
C ASN A 155 9.30 4.56 -17.90
N LYS A 156 9.88 5.54 -18.60
CA LYS A 156 11.05 6.28 -18.11
C LYS A 156 10.78 7.06 -16.83
N GLU A 157 9.58 7.63 -16.69
CA GLU A 157 9.16 8.42 -15.53
C GLU A 157 9.10 7.53 -14.29
N THR A 158 8.46 6.37 -14.39
CA THR A 158 8.35 5.39 -13.29
C THR A 158 9.71 4.84 -12.89
N LYS A 159 10.59 4.55 -13.86
CA LYS A 159 11.99 4.14 -13.57
C LYS A 159 12.75 5.22 -12.81
N SER A 160 12.68 6.47 -13.27
CA SER A 160 13.33 7.60 -12.60
C SER A 160 12.81 7.80 -11.18
N LEU A 161 11.50 7.67 -10.99
CA LEU A 161 10.87 7.77 -9.68
C LEU A 161 11.33 6.65 -8.75
N TYR A 162 11.40 5.42 -9.24
CA TYR A 162 11.91 4.27 -8.47
C TYR A 162 13.34 4.51 -7.96
N LEU A 163 14.24 4.94 -8.83
CA LEU A 163 15.62 5.23 -8.46
C LEU A 163 15.73 6.33 -7.40
N LYS A 164 14.91 7.39 -7.52
CA LYS A 164 14.84 8.47 -6.52
C LYS A 164 14.36 8.01 -5.15
N LEU A 165 13.34 7.15 -5.11
CA LEU A 165 12.78 6.64 -3.85
C LEU A 165 13.77 5.69 -3.17
N ARG A 166 14.37 4.77 -3.93
CA ARG A 166 15.37 3.82 -3.43
C ARG A 166 16.63 4.51 -2.89
N GLY A 167 17.09 5.58 -3.55
CA GLY A 167 18.24 6.35 -3.10
C GLY A 167 18.02 7.05 -1.76
N LYS A 168 16.79 7.49 -1.48
CA LYS A 168 16.41 8.09 -0.19
C LYS A 168 16.34 7.07 0.95
N ASP A 169 15.90 5.85 0.68
CA ASP A 169 15.82 4.80 1.71
C ASP A 169 17.21 4.30 2.11
N ASN A 170 18.16 4.21 1.19
CA ASN A 170 19.56 3.89 1.49
C ASN A 170 20.25 4.95 2.38
N LEU A 171 19.85 6.21 2.29
CA LEU A 171 20.36 7.28 3.16
C LEU A 171 19.76 7.22 4.58
N GLN A 172 18.55 6.71 4.74
CA GLN A 172 17.92 6.54 6.06
C GLN A 172 18.45 5.32 6.84
N ILE A 173 18.93 4.29 6.14
CA ILE A 173 19.52 3.09 6.77
C ILE A 173 20.97 3.35 7.21
N SER A 174 21.63 4.34 6.65
CA SER A 174 23.05 4.67 6.93
C SER A 174 23.27 5.71 8.03
N MET A 175 22.22 6.22 8.69
CA MET A 175 22.39 7.10 9.86
C MET A 175 22.47 6.24 11.13
N PRO A 176 23.63 6.21 11.82
CA PRO A 176 23.69 5.60 13.13
C PRO A 176 22.87 6.44 14.12
N VAL A 177 22.15 5.75 14.99
CA VAL A 177 21.46 6.33 16.14
C VAL A 177 22.46 6.87 17.14
#